data_f496d5958e4d9a0031a41e158611c1cf
#
_entry.id   f496d5958e4d9a0031a41e158611c1cf
#
_cell.length_a   1.000
_cell.length_b   1.000
_cell.length_c   1.000
_cell.angle_alpha   90.00
_cell.angle_beta   90.00
_cell.angle_gamma   90.00
#
_symmetry.space_group_name_H-M   'P 1'
#
loop_
_entity.id
_entity.type
_entity.pdbx_description
1 polymer ?
#
loop_
_entity_poly.entity_id
_entity_poly.type
_entity_poly.pdbx_seq_one_letter_code
_entity_poly.pdbx_strand_id
1 'polypeptide(L)'
;MPAANTSPSKNQGNALLASVSYVMPVLNEERYLEAAVLSILAQEFDGPVEVILALGPSTDATDAIAESLALNFPVQVVRNPAGTTSAGLNAAIAAAKNDVVVRVDAHAKLMPGYTKLAVEVLNQTGAANVGGVMNAVGHRPFQSAVAWAYNTPFGLGGGAFHVGGQAGPSDSVYLGVFRRSILNQLGGFDPAVIRGQDWELNLRIRQSGNVVWFDPRLQVEYHPRSSWPKLARQFYDTGIWRGELTRRSIATANLRYFAPPVLVLVLGASILAGLLGWTLPLVLPLGYLSACAVLGIYAGKKVQLGGHLAMLAVLPTMHLFWGFGFIAGFAFRAKPKTSD
;
A
#
# COMPACT_ATOMS: atom_id res chain seq x y z
N MET A 1 6.36 35.21 39.66
CA MET A 1 7.04 33.91 39.47
C MET A 1 6.99 33.62 38.01
N PRO A 2 8.13 33.52 37.30
CA PRO A 2 8.13 33.23 35.85
C PRO A 2 7.96 31.73 35.56
N ALA A 3 7.18 31.44 34.53
CA ALA A 3 6.89 30.12 34.05
C ALA A 3 8.16 29.45 33.48
N ALA A 4 8.42 28.23 33.88
CA ALA A 4 9.51 27.40 33.41
C ALA A 4 9.30 27.00 31.94
N ASN A 5 10.20 27.44 31.11
CA ASN A 5 10.34 27.12 29.70
C ASN A 5 11.01 25.73 29.59
N THR A 6 10.24 24.68 29.46
CA THR A 6 10.78 23.34 29.18
C THR A 6 11.00 23.20 27.68
N SER A 7 12.20 23.54 27.24
CA SER A 7 12.70 23.17 25.92
C SER A 7 12.69 21.66 25.75
N PRO A 8 12.28 21.11 24.58
CA PRO A 8 12.40 19.69 24.31
C PRO A 8 13.87 19.28 24.27
N SER A 9 14.19 18.16 24.89
CA SER A 9 15.54 17.61 25.00
C SER A 9 16.17 17.41 23.64
N LYS A 10 17.32 18.05 23.42
CA LYS A 10 18.18 17.95 22.24
C LYS A 10 18.92 16.61 22.18
N ASN A 11 18.95 16.10 20.94
CA ASN A 11 20.06 15.34 20.35
C ASN A 11 20.67 14.20 21.17
N GLN A 12 20.11 13.01 21.03
CA GLN A 12 20.96 11.85 20.83
C GLN A 12 21.57 12.00 19.42
N GLY A 13 22.89 12.06 19.32
CA GLY A 13 23.62 12.24 18.08
C GLY A 13 23.17 11.21 17.04
N ASN A 14 22.43 11.67 16.04
CA ASN A 14 21.92 10.85 14.97
C ASN A 14 23.12 10.53 14.05
N ALA A 15 23.78 9.40 14.26
CA ALA A 15 24.74 8.88 13.29
C ALA A 15 24.03 8.80 11.94
N LEU A 16 24.68 9.28 10.89
CA LEU A 16 24.13 9.23 9.54
C LEU A 16 23.87 7.75 9.17
N LEU A 17 22.65 7.46 8.76
CA LEU A 17 22.30 6.13 8.26
C LEU A 17 23.04 5.90 6.94
N ALA A 18 23.75 4.79 6.84
CA ALA A 18 24.65 4.52 5.73
C ALA A 18 24.60 3.06 5.25
N SER A 19 23.67 2.24 5.74
CA SER A 19 23.54 0.84 5.37
C SER A 19 22.09 0.42 5.21
N VAL A 20 21.80 -0.47 4.25
CA VAL A 20 20.43 -0.78 3.79
C VAL A 20 20.19 -2.28 3.73
N SER A 21 19.10 -2.75 4.35
CA SER A 21 18.53 -4.09 4.17
C SER A 21 17.22 -3.98 3.40
N TYR A 22 17.15 -4.57 2.22
CA TYR A 22 15.88 -4.75 1.52
C TYR A 22 15.16 -5.99 2.04
N VAL A 23 13.89 -5.85 2.38
CA VAL A 23 13.04 -6.93 2.90
C VAL A 23 11.86 -7.15 1.97
N MET A 24 11.67 -8.39 1.53
CA MET A 24 10.67 -8.73 0.54
C MET A 24 9.90 -9.99 0.97
N PRO A 25 8.61 -9.89 1.29
CA PRO A 25 7.74 -11.05 1.47
C PRO A 25 7.36 -11.60 0.09
N VAL A 26 7.51 -12.90 -0.12
CA VAL A 26 7.36 -13.54 -1.42
C VAL A 26 6.41 -14.73 -1.31
N LEU A 27 5.36 -14.77 -2.16
CA LEU A 27 4.41 -15.88 -2.27
C LEU A 27 3.76 -15.90 -3.65
N ASN A 28 4.02 -16.95 -4.45
CA ASN A 28 3.48 -17.14 -5.80
C ASN A 28 3.79 -15.94 -6.75
N GLU A 29 5.05 -15.60 -6.87
CA GLU A 29 5.56 -14.43 -7.63
C GLU A 29 6.54 -14.82 -8.75
N GLU A 30 6.42 -16.02 -9.33
CA GLU A 30 7.30 -16.55 -10.39
C GLU A 30 7.51 -15.56 -11.56
N ARG A 31 6.51 -14.71 -11.84
CA ARG A 31 6.54 -13.79 -12.99
C ARG A 31 7.30 -12.50 -12.75
N TYR A 32 7.42 -12.10 -11.47
CA TYR A 32 7.88 -10.75 -11.13
C TYR A 32 9.10 -10.73 -10.23
N LEU A 33 9.34 -11.81 -9.46
CA LEU A 33 10.38 -11.86 -8.43
C LEU A 33 11.75 -11.49 -8.96
N GLU A 34 12.19 -12.09 -10.07
CA GLU A 34 13.51 -11.82 -10.65
C GLU A 34 13.66 -10.35 -11.03
N ALA A 35 12.68 -9.79 -11.73
CA ALA A 35 12.71 -8.39 -12.16
C ALA A 35 12.70 -7.43 -10.95
N ALA A 36 11.95 -7.76 -9.89
CA ALA A 36 11.92 -6.97 -8.66
C ALA A 36 13.30 -6.98 -7.97
N VAL A 37 13.92 -8.15 -7.80
CA VAL A 37 15.27 -8.28 -7.20
C VAL A 37 16.33 -7.57 -8.03
N LEU A 38 16.31 -7.73 -9.36
CA LEU A 38 17.24 -7.03 -10.24
C LEU A 38 17.09 -5.51 -10.16
N SER A 39 15.87 -4.99 -9.98
CA SER A 39 15.66 -3.55 -9.77
C SER A 39 16.23 -3.02 -8.46
N ILE A 40 16.31 -3.88 -7.43
CA ILE A 40 16.97 -3.59 -6.16
C ILE A 40 18.50 -3.58 -6.36
N LEU A 41 19.04 -4.61 -6.98
CA LEU A 41 20.48 -4.76 -7.22
C LEU A 41 21.05 -3.66 -8.14
N ALA A 42 20.19 -3.06 -8.98
CA ALA A 42 20.55 -1.93 -9.83
C ALA A 42 20.50 -0.57 -9.11
N GLN A 43 20.15 -0.52 -7.82
CA GLN A 43 20.18 0.72 -7.06
C GLN A 43 21.62 1.15 -6.75
N GLU A 44 21.96 2.36 -7.12
CA GLU A 44 23.25 2.97 -6.75
C GLU A 44 23.19 3.44 -5.29
N PHE A 45 23.99 2.83 -4.44
CA PHE A 45 24.12 3.18 -3.03
C PHE A 45 25.54 2.91 -2.53
N ASP A 46 26.16 3.90 -1.89
CA ASP A 46 27.60 3.86 -1.52
C ASP A 46 27.86 3.09 -0.21
N GLY A 47 26.84 2.56 0.45
CA GLY A 47 26.97 1.84 1.72
C GLY A 47 26.72 0.33 1.59
N PRO A 48 26.88 -0.42 2.68
CA PRO A 48 26.52 -1.84 2.73
C PRO A 48 25.05 -2.09 2.38
N VAL A 49 24.82 -3.10 1.53
CA VAL A 49 23.50 -3.49 1.05
C VAL A 49 23.31 -4.99 1.21
N GLU A 50 22.15 -5.43 1.65
CA GLU A 50 21.72 -6.82 1.63
C GLU A 50 20.27 -6.92 1.15
N VAL A 51 19.91 -8.06 0.56
CA VAL A 51 18.53 -8.37 0.12
C VAL A 51 18.07 -9.63 0.84
N ILE A 52 16.89 -9.57 1.47
CA ILE A 52 16.32 -10.67 2.25
C ILE A 52 14.94 -10.99 1.71
N LEU A 53 14.82 -12.20 1.15
CA LEU A 53 13.58 -12.75 0.62
C LEU A 53 12.92 -13.67 1.66
N ALA A 54 11.72 -13.35 2.11
CA ALA A 54 10.95 -14.19 3.04
C ALA A 54 9.94 -15.04 2.25
N LEU A 55 10.29 -16.31 1.99
CA LEU A 55 9.52 -17.21 1.16
C LEU A 55 8.37 -17.84 1.93
N GLY A 56 7.14 -17.57 1.48
CA GLY A 56 5.93 -18.27 1.86
C GLY A 56 5.82 -19.64 1.16
N PRO A 57 4.76 -20.44 1.46
CA PRO A 57 4.53 -21.74 0.84
C PRO A 57 4.00 -21.57 -0.59
N SER A 58 4.88 -21.24 -1.52
CA SER A 58 4.53 -21.05 -2.94
C SER A 58 4.24 -22.37 -3.63
N THR A 59 3.35 -22.34 -4.62
CA THR A 59 2.93 -23.49 -5.43
C THR A 59 3.37 -23.42 -6.90
N ASP A 60 4.12 -22.35 -7.23
CA ASP A 60 4.68 -22.10 -8.56
C ASP A 60 6.23 -22.15 -8.51
N ALA A 61 6.93 -21.68 -9.53
CA ALA A 61 8.38 -21.71 -9.61
C ALA A 61 9.09 -20.66 -8.71
N THR A 62 8.39 -19.95 -7.84
CA THR A 62 8.94 -18.87 -6.99
C THR A 62 10.14 -19.31 -6.16
N ASP A 63 10.05 -20.47 -5.48
CA ASP A 63 11.13 -20.95 -4.61
C ASP A 63 12.40 -21.24 -5.41
N ALA A 64 12.29 -21.88 -6.57
CA ALA A 64 13.43 -22.17 -7.45
C ALA A 64 14.11 -20.89 -7.97
N ILE A 65 13.31 -19.87 -8.33
CA ILE A 65 13.82 -18.54 -8.74
C ILE A 65 14.57 -17.88 -7.58
N ALA A 66 14.00 -17.88 -6.38
CA ALA A 66 14.62 -17.28 -5.20
C ALA A 66 15.94 -17.97 -4.82
N GLU A 67 16.01 -19.29 -4.91
CA GLU A 67 17.23 -20.07 -4.68
C GLU A 67 18.31 -19.76 -5.73
N SER A 68 17.91 -19.65 -7.01
CA SER A 68 18.82 -19.23 -8.08
C SER A 68 19.37 -17.82 -7.85
N LEU A 69 18.53 -16.88 -7.41
CA LEU A 69 18.95 -15.53 -7.08
C LEU A 69 19.93 -15.52 -5.91
N ALA A 70 19.71 -16.34 -4.88
CA ALA A 70 20.60 -16.43 -3.72
C ALA A 70 21.98 -17.07 -4.06
N LEU A 71 22.06 -17.92 -5.09
CA LEU A 71 23.31 -18.49 -5.57
C LEU A 71 24.15 -17.49 -6.38
N ASN A 72 23.52 -16.58 -7.09
CA ASN A 72 24.19 -15.70 -8.05
C ASN A 72 24.39 -14.25 -7.55
N PHE A 73 23.68 -13.83 -6.50
CA PHE A 73 23.65 -12.47 -5.99
C PHE A 73 23.71 -12.44 -4.45
N PRO A 74 24.05 -11.29 -3.82
CA PRO A 74 24.04 -11.14 -2.36
C PRO A 74 22.60 -11.09 -1.80
N VAL A 75 21.88 -12.19 -2.00
CA VAL A 75 20.47 -12.39 -1.61
C VAL A 75 20.41 -13.48 -0.56
N GLN A 76 19.79 -13.18 0.58
CA GLN A 76 19.49 -14.14 1.64
C GLN A 76 18.04 -14.61 1.55
N VAL A 77 17.80 -15.91 1.69
CA VAL A 77 16.45 -16.49 1.77
C VAL A 77 16.15 -16.84 3.23
N VAL A 78 14.97 -16.45 3.72
CA VAL A 78 14.41 -16.87 5.01
C VAL A 78 13.02 -17.49 4.79
N ARG A 79 12.60 -18.39 5.68
CA ARG A 79 11.29 -19.06 5.55
C ARG A 79 10.18 -18.27 6.25
N ASN A 80 9.01 -18.22 5.59
CA ASN A 80 7.78 -17.63 6.09
C ASN A 80 6.64 -18.69 6.02
N PRO A 81 6.62 -19.68 6.91
CA PRO A 81 5.64 -20.78 6.83
C PRO A 81 4.18 -20.33 7.00
N ALA A 82 3.96 -19.16 7.62
CA ALA A 82 2.63 -18.58 7.75
C ALA A 82 2.07 -18.04 6.43
N GLY A 83 2.91 -17.79 5.40
CA GLY A 83 2.50 -17.30 4.09
C GLY A 83 1.90 -15.88 4.09
N THR A 84 1.82 -15.19 5.24
CA THR A 84 1.27 -13.84 5.32
C THR A 84 2.35 -12.79 5.11
N THR A 85 1.96 -11.65 4.52
CA THR A 85 2.88 -10.53 4.29
C THR A 85 3.51 -10.02 5.58
N SER A 86 2.73 -9.84 6.66
CA SER A 86 3.24 -9.35 7.94
C SER A 86 4.26 -10.31 8.56
N ALA A 87 4.01 -11.62 8.55
CA ALA A 87 4.94 -12.62 9.07
C ALA A 87 6.23 -12.67 8.23
N GLY A 88 6.11 -12.61 6.89
CA GLY A 88 7.26 -12.56 5.98
C GLY A 88 8.12 -11.32 6.20
N LEU A 89 7.50 -10.14 6.31
CA LEU A 89 8.21 -8.91 6.63
C LEU A 89 8.94 -9.01 7.97
N ASN A 90 8.30 -9.53 9.01
CA ASN A 90 8.93 -9.70 10.32
C ASN A 90 10.09 -10.69 10.28
N ALA A 91 9.96 -11.80 9.55
CA ALA A 91 11.04 -12.77 9.37
C ALA A 91 12.25 -12.13 8.67
N ALA A 92 12.02 -11.36 7.61
CA ALA A 92 13.08 -10.65 6.90
C ALA A 92 13.71 -9.52 7.75
N ILE A 93 12.91 -8.75 8.51
CA ILE A 93 13.38 -7.70 9.42
C ILE A 93 14.25 -8.30 10.53
N ALA A 94 13.87 -9.47 11.07
CA ALA A 94 14.66 -10.16 12.10
C ALA A 94 16.04 -10.62 11.59
N ALA A 95 16.16 -10.94 10.30
CA ALA A 95 17.42 -11.28 9.65
C ALA A 95 18.23 -10.05 9.20
N ALA A 96 17.62 -8.88 9.11
CA ALA A 96 18.22 -7.63 8.65
C ALA A 96 19.29 -7.13 9.64
N LYS A 97 20.45 -6.73 9.11
CA LYS A 97 21.61 -6.27 9.90
C LYS A 97 21.83 -4.76 9.81
N ASN A 98 21.39 -4.14 8.73
CA ASN A 98 21.66 -2.74 8.42
C ASN A 98 20.70 -1.76 9.12
N ASP A 99 21.06 -0.47 9.13
CA ASP A 99 20.34 0.57 9.87
C ASP A 99 19.01 0.97 9.25
N VAL A 100 18.92 0.85 7.94
CA VAL A 100 17.72 1.17 7.15
C VAL A 100 17.10 -0.11 6.61
N VAL A 101 15.80 -0.26 6.79
CA VAL A 101 15.02 -1.34 6.20
C VAL A 101 14.17 -0.76 5.08
N VAL A 102 14.39 -1.21 3.85
CA VAL A 102 13.59 -0.88 2.67
C VAL A 102 12.65 -2.03 2.38
N ARG A 103 11.35 -1.83 2.57
CA ARG A 103 10.35 -2.79 2.13
C ARG A 103 10.18 -2.73 0.61
N VAL A 104 10.18 -3.88 -0.03
CA VAL A 104 9.83 -4.02 -1.45
C VAL A 104 8.86 -5.18 -1.62
N ASP A 105 7.77 -4.97 -2.34
CA ASP A 105 6.85 -6.05 -2.70
C ASP A 105 7.40 -6.77 -3.95
N ALA A 106 7.25 -8.10 -4.03
CA ALA A 106 7.85 -8.94 -5.08
C ALA A 106 7.36 -8.66 -6.52
N HIS A 107 6.33 -7.83 -6.66
CA HIS A 107 5.80 -7.32 -7.95
C HIS A 107 5.92 -5.80 -8.08
N ALA A 108 6.77 -5.16 -7.28
CA ALA A 108 7.09 -3.75 -7.37
C ALA A 108 8.47 -3.56 -8.01
N LYS A 109 8.67 -2.41 -8.65
CA LYS A 109 9.95 -2.03 -9.24
C LYS A 109 10.36 -0.66 -8.70
N LEU A 110 11.51 -0.62 -8.04
CA LEU A 110 12.11 0.63 -7.58
C LEU A 110 12.65 1.43 -8.76
N MET A 111 12.37 2.72 -8.79
CA MET A 111 12.97 3.62 -9.79
C MET A 111 14.44 3.87 -9.47
N PRO A 112 15.29 4.17 -10.48
CA PRO A 112 16.70 4.51 -10.26
C PRO A 112 16.87 5.64 -9.23
N GLY A 113 17.85 5.49 -8.32
CA GLY A 113 18.13 6.48 -7.28
C GLY A 113 17.16 6.48 -6.10
N TYR A 114 16.15 5.61 -6.07
CA TYR A 114 15.16 5.53 -4.99
C TYR A 114 15.82 5.37 -3.62
N THR A 115 16.74 4.43 -3.49
CA THR A 115 17.38 4.09 -2.21
C THR A 115 18.21 5.24 -1.67
N LYS A 116 19.05 5.85 -2.49
CA LYS A 116 19.88 7.00 -2.11
C LYS A 116 19.01 8.15 -1.61
N LEU A 117 17.99 8.52 -2.39
CA LEU A 117 17.05 9.57 -2.03
C LEU A 117 16.30 9.26 -0.73
N ALA A 118 15.83 8.02 -0.55
CA ALA A 118 15.10 7.64 0.67
C ALA A 118 15.96 7.75 1.93
N VAL A 119 17.21 7.31 1.85
CA VAL A 119 18.17 7.43 2.97
C VAL A 119 18.51 8.90 3.24
N GLU A 120 18.69 9.71 2.20
CA GLU A 120 18.89 11.16 2.36
C GLU A 120 17.70 11.82 3.07
N VAL A 121 16.47 11.51 2.66
CA VAL A 121 15.26 12.05 3.30
C VAL A 121 15.13 11.58 4.75
N LEU A 122 15.41 10.30 5.05
CA LEU A 122 15.46 9.81 6.44
C LEU A 122 16.46 10.60 7.30
N ASN A 123 17.64 10.86 6.77
CA ASN A 123 18.70 11.60 7.48
C ASN A 123 18.32 13.07 7.68
N GLN A 124 17.80 13.73 6.65
CA GLN A 124 17.43 15.14 6.69
C GLN A 124 16.24 15.44 7.60
N THR A 125 15.22 14.56 7.58
CA THR A 125 13.96 14.79 8.30
C THR A 125 13.94 14.22 9.71
N GLY A 126 14.82 13.25 10.01
CA GLY A 126 14.75 12.49 11.25
C GLY A 126 13.54 11.56 11.32
N ALA A 127 12.78 11.40 10.24
CA ALA A 127 11.61 10.55 10.19
C ALA A 127 11.92 9.08 10.51
N ALA A 128 10.96 8.37 11.10
CA ALA A 128 11.06 6.94 11.38
C ALA A 128 10.75 6.08 10.15
N ASN A 129 9.90 6.59 9.27
CA ASN A 129 9.51 5.96 8.01
C ASN A 129 9.38 7.04 6.93
N VAL A 130 9.93 6.79 5.76
CA VAL A 130 9.73 7.60 4.57
C VAL A 130 9.19 6.75 3.43
N GLY A 131 8.43 7.34 2.53
CA GLY A 131 7.97 6.68 1.32
C GLY A 131 7.30 7.69 0.40
N GLY A 132 6.86 7.24 -0.76
CA GLY A 132 6.40 8.16 -1.78
C GLY A 132 5.17 7.67 -2.53
N VAL A 133 5.22 7.83 -3.84
CA VAL A 133 4.10 7.61 -4.75
C VAL A 133 4.11 6.18 -5.30
N MET A 134 2.97 5.52 -5.21
CA MET A 134 2.66 4.30 -5.96
C MET A 134 2.23 4.71 -7.38
N ASN A 135 3.15 4.66 -8.32
CA ASN A 135 2.85 4.97 -9.71
C ASN A 135 2.27 3.74 -10.42
N ALA A 136 0.96 3.68 -10.54
CA ALA A 136 0.29 2.57 -11.19
C ALA A 136 0.46 2.63 -12.71
N VAL A 137 0.91 1.50 -13.30
CA VAL A 137 1.14 1.36 -14.76
C VAL A 137 0.36 0.17 -15.29
N GLY A 138 -0.39 0.37 -16.39
CA GLY A 138 -1.21 -0.66 -17.02
C GLY A 138 -0.82 -0.90 -18.47
N HIS A 139 -0.59 -2.17 -18.84
CA HIS A 139 -0.16 -2.58 -20.19
C HIS A 139 -1.30 -3.08 -21.10
N ARG A 140 -2.51 -3.22 -20.56
CA ARG A 140 -3.73 -3.64 -21.29
C ARG A 140 -4.86 -2.66 -21.04
N PRO A 141 -5.89 -2.55 -21.90
CA PRO A 141 -6.96 -1.56 -21.76
C PRO A 141 -7.63 -1.54 -20.38
N PHE A 142 -8.03 -2.69 -19.85
CA PHE A 142 -8.61 -2.78 -18.50
C PHE A 142 -7.62 -2.35 -17.42
N GLN A 143 -6.39 -2.85 -17.48
CA GLN A 143 -5.34 -2.54 -16.51
C GLN A 143 -4.95 -1.05 -16.55
N SER A 144 -4.92 -0.45 -17.74
CA SER A 144 -4.65 0.98 -17.92
C SER A 144 -5.77 1.85 -17.32
N ALA A 145 -7.03 1.41 -17.42
CA ALA A 145 -8.15 2.06 -16.74
C ALA A 145 -8.02 1.96 -15.21
N VAL A 146 -7.65 0.79 -14.69
CA VAL A 146 -7.38 0.63 -13.25
C VAL A 146 -6.21 1.51 -12.81
N ALA A 147 -5.12 1.56 -13.57
CA ALA A 147 -3.96 2.40 -13.28
C ALA A 147 -4.34 3.89 -13.24
N TRP A 148 -5.13 4.36 -14.21
CA TRP A 148 -5.64 5.72 -14.19
C TRP A 148 -6.48 6.02 -12.94
N ALA A 149 -7.37 5.09 -12.56
CA ALA A 149 -8.19 5.25 -11.35
C ALA A 149 -7.31 5.30 -10.08
N TYR A 150 -6.23 4.51 -10.02
CA TYR A 150 -5.29 4.54 -8.89
C TYR A 150 -4.53 5.87 -8.78
N ASN A 151 -4.11 6.43 -9.91
CA ASN A 151 -3.32 7.65 -9.97
C ASN A 151 -4.16 8.94 -9.93
N THR A 152 -5.47 8.82 -9.67
CA THR A 152 -6.38 9.96 -9.61
C THR A 152 -7.24 9.93 -8.34
N PRO A 153 -7.76 11.08 -7.89
CA PRO A 153 -8.65 11.14 -6.73
C PRO A 153 -9.93 10.33 -6.87
N PHE A 154 -10.33 10.06 -8.12
CA PHE A 154 -11.61 9.43 -8.44
C PHE A 154 -11.69 7.94 -8.09
N GLY A 155 -10.54 7.24 -8.01
CA GLY A 155 -10.53 5.82 -7.66
C GLY A 155 -10.33 5.56 -6.16
N LEU A 156 -9.29 6.16 -5.56
CA LEU A 156 -8.84 5.87 -4.18
C LEU A 156 -8.92 7.07 -3.23
N GLY A 157 -9.60 8.14 -3.65
CA GLY A 157 -9.92 9.27 -2.77
C GLY A 157 -8.75 10.19 -2.42
N GLY A 158 -7.75 10.34 -3.30
CA GLY A 158 -6.77 11.42 -3.22
C GLY A 158 -5.72 11.31 -2.11
N GLY A 159 -5.38 10.12 -1.65
CA GLY A 159 -4.22 9.94 -0.77
C GLY A 159 -2.92 10.33 -1.46
N ALA A 160 -2.04 11.09 -0.80
CA ALA A 160 -0.80 11.59 -1.40
C ALA A 160 0.05 10.51 -2.06
N PHE A 161 0.10 9.32 -1.47
CA PHE A 161 0.83 8.18 -2.03
C PHE A 161 0.19 7.55 -3.28
N HIS A 162 -0.98 8.04 -3.73
CA HIS A 162 -1.61 7.67 -5.00
C HIS A 162 -1.57 8.81 -6.03
N VAL A 163 -1.85 10.03 -5.58
CA VAL A 163 -2.05 11.16 -6.51
C VAL A 163 -0.89 12.15 -6.51
N GLY A 164 0.11 11.93 -5.66
CA GLY A 164 1.19 12.89 -5.42
C GLY A 164 0.77 13.97 -4.41
N GLY A 165 1.64 14.93 -4.17
CA GLY A 165 1.44 16.00 -3.21
C GLY A 165 2.76 16.68 -2.85
N GLN A 166 2.74 17.53 -1.83
CA GLN A 166 3.94 18.14 -1.28
C GLN A 166 4.63 17.19 -0.29
N ALA A 167 5.97 17.26 -0.22
CA ALA A 167 6.74 16.54 0.78
C ALA A 167 6.39 17.03 2.18
N GLY A 168 6.21 16.08 3.13
CA GLY A 168 5.85 16.43 4.49
C GLY A 168 5.37 15.26 5.34
N PRO A 169 5.03 15.52 6.62
CA PRO A 169 4.40 14.51 7.48
C PRO A 169 3.12 13.95 6.87
N SER A 170 2.94 12.64 6.98
CA SER A 170 1.80 11.93 6.38
C SER A 170 1.25 10.86 7.32
N ASP A 171 -0.03 10.51 7.12
CA ASP A 171 -0.67 9.40 7.84
C ASP A 171 -0.07 8.06 7.45
N SER A 172 0.29 7.89 6.19
CA SER A 172 0.84 6.67 5.62
C SER A 172 1.56 6.95 4.31
N VAL A 173 2.46 6.06 3.93
CA VAL A 173 3.21 6.10 2.66
C VAL A 173 3.17 4.73 2.00
N TYR A 174 3.48 4.68 0.71
CA TYR A 174 3.60 3.42 -0.01
C TYR A 174 5.03 2.86 0.13
N LEU A 175 5.14 1.56 0.35
CA LEU A 175 6.41 0.84 0.56
C LEU A 175 7.38 1.63 1.44
N GLY A 176 7.25 1.51 2.74
CA GLY A 176 8.04 2.29 3.70
C GLY A 176 9.54 1.97 3.66
N VAL A 177 10.33 3.00 3.90
CA VAL A 177 11.77 2.93 4.21
C VAL A 177 11.94 3.36 5.65
N PHE A 178 12.34 2.44 6.49
CA PHE A 178 12.25 2.56 7.94
C PHE A 178 13.64 2.65 8.59
N ARG A 179 13.74 3.38 9.68
CA ARG A 179 14.81 3.16 10.65
C ARG A 179 14.60 1.81 11.32
N ARG A 180 15.54 0.88 11.20
CA ARG A 180 15.45 -0.46 11.80
C ARG A 180 15.23 -0.41 13.30
N SER A 181 15.84 0.55 13.99
CA SER A 181 15.65 0.75 15.44
C SER A 181 14.19 0.96 15.83
N ILE A 182 13.42 1.69 15.02
CA ILE A 182 11.99 1.93 15.26
C ILE A 182 11.16 0.66 15.01
N LEU A 183 11.48 -0.11 13.97
CA LEU A 183 10.81 -1.40 13.74
C LEU A 183 11.05 -2.36 14.92
N ASN A 184 12.28 -2.42 15.42
CA ASN A 184 12.61 -3.24 16.59
C ASN A 184 11.88 -2.76 17.86
N GLN A 185 11.86 -1.44 18.10
CA GLN A 185 11.17 -0.84 19.25
C GLN A 185 9.67 -1.13 19.25
N LEU A 186 9.04 -1.10 18.06
CA LEU A 186 7.59 -1.31 17.89
C LEU A 186 7.22 -2.79 17.69
N GLY A 187 8.18 -3.71 17.61
CA GLY A 187 7.92 -5.14 17.40
C GLY A 187 7.51 -5.51 15.98
N GLY A 188 7.86 -4.67 14.98
CA GLY A 188 7.59 -4.94 13.57
C GLY A 188 6.11 -4.78 13.19
N PHE A 189 5.67 -5.55 12.19
CA PHE A 189 4.29 -5.59 11.70
C PHE A 189 3.41 -6.50 12.57
N ASP A 190 2.15 -6.13 12.82
CA ASP A 190 1.19 -7.00 13.54
C ASP A 190 0.80 -8.22 12.66
N PRO A 191 1.14 -9.47 13.07
CA PRO A 191 0.80 -10.67 12.32
C PRO A 191 -0.71 -10.90 12.19
N ALA A 192 -1.52 -10.33 13.08
CA ALA A 192 -2.99 -10.45 13.04
C ALA A 192 -3.62 -9.52 11.97
N VAL A 193 -2.84 -8.62 11.36
CA VAL A 193 -3.30 -7.72 10.30
C VAL A 193 -2.84 -8.26 8.95
N ILE A 194 -3.77 -8.85 8.19
CA ILE A 194 -3.47 -9.48 6.90
C ILE A 194 -3.41 -8.44 5.77
N ARG A 195 -4.22 -7.37 5.84
CA ARG A 195 -4.20 -6.25 4.89
C ARG A 195 -4.27 -4.92 5.64
N GLY A 196 -3.59 -3.91 5.11
CA GLY A 196 -3.49 -2.61 5.76
C GLY A 196 -2.47 -2.58 6.90
N GLN A 197 -1.54 -3.54 6.90
CA GLN A 197 -0.43 -3.61 7.83
C GLN A 197 0.43 -2.33 7.85
N ASP A 198 0.54 -1.64 6.70
CA ASP A 198 1.23 -0.34 6.63
C ASP A 198 0.46 0.75 7.39
N TRP A 199 -0.85 0.77 7.26
CA TRP A 199 -1.68 1.75 7.98
C TRP A 199 -1.61 1.55 9.49
N GLU A 200 -1.60 0.29 9.93
CA GLU A 200 -1.50 -0.09 11.34
C GLU A 200 -0.11 0.29 11.90
N LEU A 201 0.97 -0.11 11.22
CA LEU A 201 2.33 0.22 11.64
C LEU A 201 2.59 1.73 11.63
N ASN A 202 2.17 2.44 10.59
CA ASN A 202 2.31 3.89 10.51
C ASN A 202 1.52 4.61 11.61
N LEU A 203 0.38 4.08 12.05
CA LEU A 203 -0.32 4.60 13.22
C LEU A 203 0.53 4.43 14.49
N ARG A 204 1.09 3.22 14.75
CA ARG A 204 1.96 2.98 15.93
C ARG A 204 3.21 3.87 15.91
N ILE A 205 3.82 4.07 14.74
CA ILE A 205 4.95 4.99 14.57
C ILE A 205 4.54 6.40 15.01
N ARG A 206 3.40 6.93 14.55
CA ARG A 206 2.92 8.27 14.92
C ARG A 206 2.52 8.36 16.40
N GLN A 207 1.91 7.32 16.94
CA GLN A 207 1.54 7.25 18.37
C GLN A 207 2.76 7.19 19.30
N SER A 208 3.89 6.66 18.83
CA SER A 208 5.15 6.68 19.57
C SER A 208 5.90 8.03 19.49
N GLY A 209 5.28 9.06 18.93
CA GLY A 209 5.86 10.40 18.78
C GLY A 209 6.80 10.54 17.58
N ASN A 210 6.90 9.53 16.74
CA ASN A 210 7.75 9.53 15.55
C ASN A 210 7.00 10.03 14.31
N VAL A 211 7.75 10.42 13.27
CA VAL A 211 7.20 10.97 12.03
C VAL A 211 7.22 9.94 10.92
N VAL A 212 6.11 9.82 10.20
CA VAL A 212 6.02 9.21 8.88
C VAL A 212 6.08 10.33 7.85
N TRP A 213 6.97 10.25 6.88
CA TRP A 213 7.23 11.33 5.93
C TRP A 213 6.94 10.88 4.49
N PHE A 214 6.14 11.65 3.78
CA PHE A 214 5.88 11.49 2.36
C PHE A 214 6.83 12.38 1.54
N ASP A 215 7.45 11.79 0.49
CA ASP A 215 8.22 12.55 -0.48
C ASP A 215 7.81 12.11 -1.91
N PRO A 216 7.23 13.02 -2.74
CA PRO A 216 6.74 12.68 -4.07
C PRO A 216 7.84 12.29 -5.07
N ARG A 217 9.10 12.54 -4.77
CA ARG A 217 10.25 12.11 -5.58
C ARG A 217 10.51 10.60 -5.45
N LEU A 218 10.10 9.99 -4.34
CA LEU A 218 10.16 8.54 -4.12
C LEU A 218 9.04 7.88 -4.91
N GLN A 219 9.35 7.27 -6.03
CA GLN A 219 8.36 6.63 -6.90
C GLN A 219 8.63 5.14 -7.05
N VAL A 220 7.56 4.36 -6.99
CA VAL A 220 7.58 2.92 -7.19
C VAL A 220 6.56 2.56 -8.25
N GLU A 221 6.98 1.82 -9.27
CA GLU A 221 6.09 1.31 -10.29
C GLU A 221 5.28 0.14 -9.72
N TYR A 222 3.97 0.20 -9.92
CA TYR A 222 3.01 -0.80 -9.45
C TYR A 222 2.13 -1.29 -10.60
N HIS A 223 1.99 -2.61 -10.75
CA HIS A 223 1.12 -3.21 -11.75
C HIS A 223 -0.23 -3.61 -11.12
N PRO A 224 -1.32 -2.89 -11.39
CA PRO A 224 -2.63 -3.20 -10.83
C PRO A 224 -3.22 -4.48 -11.45
N ARG A 225 -4.29 -4.99 -10.85
CA ARG A 225 -4.97 -6.21 -11.31
C ARG A 225 -5.43 -6.09 -12.76
N SER A 226 -5.21 -7.15 -13.53
CA SER A 226 -5.46 -7.18 -14.98
C SER A 226 -6.84 -7.71 -15.37
N SER A 227 -7.67 -8.11 -14.38
CA SER A 227 -9.02 -8.64 -14.63
C SER A 227 -10.03 -8.16 -13.60
N TRP A 228 -11.28 -8.06 -14.03
CA TRP A 228 -12.38 -7.59 -13.19
C TRP A 228 -12.58 -8.42 -11.90
N PRO A 229 -12.61 -9.78 -11.92
CA PRO A 229 -12.81 -10.54 -10.68
C PRO A 229 -11.69 -10.35 -9.66
N LYS A 230 -10.45 -10.23 -10.14
CA LYS A 230 -9.28 -9.98 -9.27
C LYS A 230 -9.34 -8.58 -8.66
N LEU A 231 -9.79 -7.57 -9.42
CA LEU A 231 -9.98 -6.21 -8.93
C LEU A 231 -11.09 -6.17 -7.87
N ALA A 232 -12.26 -6.74 -8.17
CA ALA A 232 -13.41 -6.78 -7.26
C ALA A 232 -13.04 -7.45 -5.92
N ARG A 233 -12.36 -8.61 -5.98
CA ARG A 233 -11.88 -9.30 -4.78
C ARG A 233 -10.87 -8.46 -4.00
N GLN A 234 -9.91 -7.83 -4.68
CA GLN A 234 -8.92 -6.97 -4.03
C GLN A 234 -9.57 -5.83 -3.26
N PHE A 235 -10.55 -5.14 -3.89
CA PHE A 235 -11.23 -4.01 -3.25
C PHE A 235 -12.14 -4.46 -2.11
N TYR A 236 -12.86 -5.55 -2.28
CA TYR A 236 -13.68 -6.12 -1.21
C TYR A 236 -12.85 -6.52 0.00
N ASP A 237 -11.78 -7.29 -0.20
CA ASP A 237 -10.86 -7.71 0.87
C ASP A 237 -10.20 -6.50 1.56
N THR A 238 -9.79 -5.48 0.79
CA THR A 238 -9.20 -4.25 1.34
C THR A 238 -10.23 -3.47 2.16
N GLY A 239 -11.47 -3.40 1.68
CA GLY A 239 -12.58 -2.82 2.43
C GLY A 239 -12.83 -3.53 3.76
N ILE A 240 -12.89 -4.88 3.76
CA ILE A 240 -13.05 -5.68 5.01
C ILE A 240 -11.99 -5.28 6.04
N TRP A 241 -10.73 -5.28 5.66
CA TRP A 241 -9.64 -4.95 6.58
C TRP A 241 -9.64 -3.49 7.00
N ARG A 242 -10.06 -2.56 6.14
CA ARG A 242 -10.23 -1.15 6.52
C ARG A 242 -11.36 -0.98 7.54
N GLY A 243 -12.49 -1.64 7.33
CA GLY A 243 -13.61 -1.65 8.29
C GLY A 243 -13.19 -2.23 9.65
N GLU A 244 -12.49 -3.37 9.65
CA GLU A 244 -11.96 -4.00 10.86
C GLU A 244 -10.97 -3.10 11.61
N LEU A 245 -9.98 -2.50 10.93
CA LEU A 245 -9.02 -1.59 11.56
C LEU A 245 -9.70 -0.34 12.12
N THR A 246 -10.69 0.21 11.41
CA THR A 246 -11.48 1.34 11.91
C THR A 246 -12.28 0.98 13.16
N ARG A 247 -12.83 -0.24 13.20
CA ARG A 247 -13.56 -0.77 14.38
C ARG A 247 -12.63 -0.99 15.57
N ARG A 248 -11.40 -1.51 15.33
CA ARG A 248 -10.38 -1.69 16.40
C ARG A 248 -9.90 -0.35 16.96
N SER A 249 -9.68 0.63 16.11
CA SER A 249 -9.23 1.97 16.48
C SER A 249 -9.69 3.01 15.47
N ILE A 250 -10.58 3.91 15.91
CA ILE A 250 -11.04 5.03 15.07
C ILE A 250 -9.89 5.97 14.68
N ALA A 251 -8.79 5.99 15.41
CA ALA A 251 -7.60 6.75 15.09
C ALA A 251 -6.91 6.29 13.77
N THR A 252 -7.22 5.07 13.27
CA THR A 252 -6.79 4.61 11.96
C THR A 252 -7.63 5.20 10.82
N ALA A 253 -8.81 5.76 11.13
CA ALA A 253 -9.76 6.22 10.13
C ALA A 253 -9.43 7.64 9.65
N ASN A 254 -9.64 7.85 8.35
CA ASN A 254 -9.74 9.17 7.75
C ASN A 254 -11.14 9.31 7.15
N LEU A 255 -11.71 10.53 7.15
CA LEU A 255 -13.06 10.80 6.69
C LEU A 255 -13.34 10.24 5.28
N ARG A 256 -12.33 10.28 4.40
CA ARG A 256 -12.41 9.72 3.03
C ARG A 256 -12.75 8.22 2.99
N TYR A 257 -12.43 7.47 4.05
CA TYR A 257 -12.71 6.02 4.10
C TYR A 257 -14.20 5.71 4.33
N PHE A 258 -14.99 6.70 4.76
CA PHE A 258 -16.43 6.54 4.92
C PHE A 258 -17.22 6.85 3.63
N ALA A 259 -16.60 7.50 2.64
CA ALA A 259 -17.29 7.84 1.39
C ALA A 259 -17.83 6.59 0.63
N PRO A 260 -17.06 5.51 0.40
CA PRO A 260 -17.59 4.34 -0.29
C PRO A 260 -18.68 3.57 0.48
N PRO A 261 -18.59 3.29 1.79
CA PRO A 261 -19.71 2.65 2.51
C PRO A 261 -20.97 3.53 2.54
N VAL A 262 -20.84 4.85 2.69
CA VAL A 262 -21.97 5.78 2.60
C VAL A 262 -22.59 5.74 1.20
N LEU A 263 -21.77 5.73 0.12
CA LEU A 263 -22.26 5.58 -1.25
C LEU A 263 -23.08 4.29 -1.41
N VAL A 264 -22.59 3.16 -0.91
CA VAL A 264 -23.31 1.86 -0.97
C VAL A 264 -24.67 1.96 -0.27
N LEU A 265 -24.73 2.54 0.92
CA LEU A 265 -25.97 2.70 1.69
C LEU A 265 -26.96 3.63 0.97
N VAL A 266 -26.48 4.76 0.46
CA VAL A 266 -27.33 5.74 -0.26
C VAL A 266 -27.88 5.14 -1.55
N LEU A 267 -27.05 4.49 -2.36
CA LEU A 267 -27.51 3.85 -3.60
C LEU A 267 -28.46 2.69 -3.32
N GLY A 268 -28.18 1.87 -2.31
CA GLY A 268 -29.06 0.78 -1.88
C GLY A 268 -30.43 1.28 -1.42
N ALA A 269 -30.45 2.30 -0.56
CA ALA A 269 -31.71 2.93 -0.10
C ALA A 269 -32.49 3.57 -1.26
N SER A 270 -31.80 4.21 -2.21
CA SER A 270 -32.43 4.83 -3.38
C SER A 270 -33.08 3.79 -4.30
N ILE A 271 -32.38 2.66 -4.54
CA ILE A 271 -32.93 1.55 -5.34
C ILE A 271 -34.11 0.92 -4.64
N LEU A 272 -34.02 0.67 -3.32
CA LEU A 272 -35.13 0.14 -2.54
C LEU A 272 -36.37 1.07 -2.58
N ALA A 273 -36.20 2.38 -2.42
CA ALA A 273 -37.25 3.34 -2.54
C ALA A 273 -37.91 3.30 -3.94
N GLY A 274 -37.09 3.18 -4.99
CA GLY A 274 -37.62 3.02 -6.37
C GLY A 274 -38.42 1.74 -6.54
N LEU A 275 -38.02 0.63 -5.97
CA LEU A 275 -38.78 -0.64 -5.98
C LEU A 275 -40.10 -0.54 -5.19
N LEU A 276 -40.18 0.34 -4.21
CA LEU A 276 -41.38 0.65 -3.44
C LEU A 276 -42.27 1.70 -4.12
N GLY A 277 -41.98 2.11 -5.36
CA GLY A 277 -42.77 3.06 -6.15
C GLY A 277 -42.33 4.52 -6.06
N TRP A 278 -41.28 4.84 -5.26
CA TRP A 278 -40.76 6.21 -5.17
C TRP A 278 -39.62 6.38 -6.18
N THR A 279 -39.95 6.90 -7.36
CA THR A 279 -38.97 6.97 -8.48
C THR A 279 -37.95 8.08 -8.36
N LEU A 280 -38.27 9.18 -7.63
CA LEU A 280 -37.35 10.32 -7.50
C LEU A 280 -35.96 9.96 -6.96
N PRO A 281 -35.81 9.10 -5.94
CA PRO A 281 -34.49 8.70 -5.45
C PRO A 281 -33.61 8.00 -6.49
N LEU A 282 -34.18 7.42 -7.56
CA LEU A 282 -33.41 6.75 -8.63
C LEU A 282 -32.51 7.73 -9.39
N VAL A 283 -32.68 9.03 -9.24
CA VAL A 283 -31.75 10.04 -9.77
C VAL A 283 -30.34 9.86 -9.23
N LEU A 284 -30.17 9.35 -8.01
CA LEU A 284 -28.84 9.17 -7.39
C LEU A 284 -28.02 8.06 -8.06
N PRO A 285 -28.51 6.80 -8.21
CA PRO A 285 -27.74 5.77 -8.93
C PRO A 285 -27.54 6.12 -10.41
N LEU A 286 -28.51 6.76 -11.08
CA LEU A 286 -28.34 7.21 -12.46
C LEU A 286 -27.28 8.32 -12.56
N GLY A 287 -27.29 9.30 -11.66
CA GLY A 287 -26.31 10.36 -11.58
C GLY A 287 -24.90 9.82 -11.32
N TYR A 288 -24.77 8.84 -10.41
CA TYR A 288 -23.51 8.18 -10.13
C TYR A 288 -22.95 7.44 -11.37
N LEU A 289 -23.77 6.66 -12.07
CA LEU A 289 -23.34 5.96 -13.29
C LEU A 289 -22.99 6.95 -14.40
N SER A 290 -23.75 8.05 -14.54
CA SER A 290 -23.45 9.13 -15.48
C SER A 290 -22.12 9.80 -15.16
N ALA A 291 -21.83 10.06 -13.89
CA ALA A 291 -20.54 10.59 -13.46
C ALA A 291 -19.39 9.63 -13.81
N CYS A 292 -19.55 8.32 -13.57
CA CYS A 292 -18.56 7.32 -13.97
C CYS A 292 -18.34 7.30 -15.50
N ALA A 293 -19.40 7.48 -16.29
CA ALA A 293 -19.30 7.55 -17.76
C ALA A 293 -18.53 8.81 -18.20
N VAL A 294 -18.85 9.98 -17.63
CA VAL A 294 -18.13 11.24 -17.91
C VAL A 294 -16.66 11.11 -17.54
N LEU A 295 -16.33 10.52 -16.39
CA LEU A 295 -14.94 10.26 -16.00
C LEU A 295 -14.25 9.28 -16.97
N GLY A 296 -14.97 8.28 -17.49
CA GLY A 296 -14.48 7.38 -18.53
C GLY A 296 -14.10 8.13 -19.81
N ILE A 297 -14.95 9.05 -20.26
CA ILE A 297 -14.67 9.91 -21.43
C ILE A 297 -13.46 10.82 -21.15
N TYR A 298 -13.40 11.43 -19.98
CA TYR A 298 -12.28 12.28 -19.57
C TYR A 298 -10.95 11.50 -19.51
N ALA A 299 -10.99 10.27 -19.02
CA ALA A 299 -9.83 9.37 -18.98
C ALA A 299 -9.37 8.93 -20.38
N GLY A 300 -10.24 8.96 -21.38
CA GLY A 300 -10.05 8.32 -22.69
C GLY A 300 -8.75 8.70 -23.43
N LYS A 301 -8.24 9.92 -23.24
CA LYS A 301 -6.96 10.38 -23.81
C LYS A 301 -5.73 9.89 -23.01
N LYS A 302 -5.93 9.36 -21.79
CA LYS A 302 -4.86 8.96 -20.86
C LYS A 302 -4.81 7.45 -20.62
N VAL A 303 -5.71 6.70 -21.22
CA VAL A 303 -5.80 5.24 -21.13
C VAL A 303 -5.65 4.61 -22.51
N GLN A 304 -5.25 3.36 -22.58
CA GLN A 304 -5.16 2.64 -23.85
C GLN A 304 -6.53 2.54 -24.52
N LEU A 305 -6.52 2.39 -25.84
CA LEU A 305 -7.74 2.23 -26.63
C LEU A 305 -8.65 1.14 -26.03
N GLY A 306 -9.92 1.47 -25.78
CA GLY A 306 -10.87 0.60 -25.08
C GLY A 306 -10.87 0.73 -23.55
N GLY A 307 -9.84 1.33 -22.94
CA GLY A 307 -9.75 1.54 -21.50
C GLY A 307 -10.84 2.49 -20.97
N HIS A 308 -11.27 3.48 -21.77
CA HIS A 308 -12.37 4.38 -21.41
C HIS A 308 -13.70 3.63 -21.17
N LEU A 309 -14.00 2.59 -21.94
CA LEU A 309 -15.17 1.74 -21.71
C LEU A 309 -15.03 0.91 -20.43
N ALA A 310 -13.82 0.45 -20.14
CA ALA A 310 -13.54 -0.27 -18.90
C ALA A 310 -13.79 0.57 -17.63
N MET A 311 -13.73 1.91 -17.71
CA MET A 311 -14.01 2.80 -16.58
C MET A 311 -15.43 2.66 -16.05
N LEU A 312 -16.41 2.31 -16.91
CA LEU A 312 -17.79 2.03 -16.49
C LEU A 312 -17.89 0.83 -15.53
N ALA A 313 -16.94 -0.08 -15.58
CA ALA A 313 -16.84 -1.19 -14.65
C ALA A 313 -15.81 -0.93 -13.53
N VAL A 314 -14.68 -0.30 -13.83
CA VAL A 314 -13.56 -0.11 -12.89
C VAL A 314 -13.97 0.77 -11.72
N LEU A 315 -14.48 1.99 -11.96
CA LEU A 315 -14.85 2.90 -10.86
C LEU A 315 -15.95 2.35 -9.96
N PRO A 316 -17.09 1.84 -10.49
CA PRO A 316 -18.09 1.21 -9.63
C PRO A 316 -17.55 0.00 -8.86
N THR A 317 -16.70 -0.82 -9.49
CA THR A 317 -16.07 -1.95 -8.79
C THR A 317 -15.25 -1.46 -7.60
N MET A 318 -14.37 -0.48 -7.81
CA MET A 318 -13.52 0.05 -6.75
C MET A 318 -14.36 0.63 -5.59
N HIS A 319 -15.35 1.45 -5.90
CA HIS A 319 -16.16 2.12 -4.88
C HIS A 319 -17.10 1.16 -4.15
N LEU A 320 -17.87 0.36 -4.90
CA LEU A 320 -18.91 -0.48 -4.30
C LEU A 320 -18.33 -1.69 -3.57
N PHE A 321 -17.38 -2.41 -4.17
CA PHE A 321 -16.79 -3.57 -3.50
C PHE A 321 -15.99 -3.17 -2.27
N TRP A 322 -15.29 -2.03 -2.33
CA TRP A 322 -14.63 -1.51 -1.13
C TRP A 322 -15.63 -1.09 -0.06
N GLY A 323 -16.72 -0.42 -0.43
CA GLY A 323 -17.79 -0.01 0.48
C GLY A 323 -18.50 -1.19 1.12
N PHE A 324 -18.88 -2.21 0.34
CA PHE A 324 -19.45 -3.47 0.86
C PHE A 324 -18.48 -4.17 1.82
N GLY A 325 -17.20 -4.29 1.42
CA GLY A 325 -16.17 -4.88 2.25
C GLY A 325 -16.01 -4.12 3.58
N PHE A 326 -15.99 -2.78 3.55
CA PHE A 326 -15.88 -1.95 4.74
C PHE A 326 -17.05 -2.21 5.71
N ILE A 327 -18.29 -2.21 5.22
CA ILE A 327 -19.49 -2.49 6.03
C ILE A 327 -19.37 -3.89 6.65
N ALA A 328 -19.00 -4.90 5.85
CA ALA A 328 -18.84 -6.27 6.32
C ALA A 328 -17.74 -6.38 7.40
N GLY A 329 -16.56 -5.79 7.18
CA GLY A 329 -15.46 -5.83 8.13
C GLY A 329 -15.73 -5.06 9.42
N PHE A 330 -16.45 -3.93 9.33
CA PHE A 330 -16.85 -3.14 10.48
C PHE A 330 -17.90 -3.88 11.33
N ALA A 331 -18.88 -4.56 10.69
CA ALA A 331 -19.97 -5.25 11.39
C ALA A 331 -19.57 -6.64 11.90
N PHE A 332 -18.81 -7.45 11.11
CA PHE A 332 -18.68 -8.90 11.33
C PHE A 332 -17.26 -9.40 11.69
N ARG A 333 -16.31 -8.52 11.91
CA ARG A 333 -14.89 -8.84 12.16
C ARG A 333 -14.21 -9.54 10.96
N ALA A 334 -13.08 -9.03 10.55
CA ALA A 334 -12.23 -9.73 9.59
C ALA A 334 -11.65 -10.99 10.22
N LYS A 335 -11.86 -12.15 9.59
CA LYS A 335 -11.18 -13.38 9.96
C LYS A 335 -9.90 -13.52 9.14
N PRO A 336 -8.74 -13.88 9.74
CA PRO A 336 -7.61 -14.35 8.96
C PRO A 336 -8.10 -15.55 8.14
N LYS A 337 -7.87 -15.54 6.82
CA LYS A 337 -8.03 -16.77 6.05
C LYS A 337 -6.93 -17.71 6.54
N THR A 338 -7.31 -18.81 7.16
CA THR A 338 -6.47 -20.00 7.20
C THR A 338 -6.21 -20.38 5.74
N SER A 339 -4.95 -20.56 5.37
CA SER A 339 -4.56 -21.11 4.07
C SER A 339 -5.19 -22.50 3.94
N ASP A 340 -6.29 -22.61 3.17
CA ASP A 340 -6.71 -23.88 2.59
C ASP A 340 -5.85 -24.15 1.37
#